data_bce8b24da98048808c0eb8bd0d1fe07c
#
_entry.id   bce8b24da98048808c0eb8bd0d1fe07c
#
_cell.length_a   1.000
_cell.length_b   1.000
_cell.length_c   1.000
_cell.angle_alpha   90.00
_cell.angle_beta   90.00
_cell.angle_gamma   90.00
#
_symmetry.space_group_name_H-M   'P 1'
#
loop_
_entity.id
_entity.type
_entity.pdbx_description
1 polymer ?
#
loop_
_entity_poly.entity_id
_entity_poly.type
_entity_poly.pdbx_seq_one_letter_code
_entity_poly.pdbx_strand_id
1 'polypeptide(L)'
;MKRYIPLGIVFLAFVYFTTTGFQCGSAETTSAKLYMQQKQWEKAEASLLKEVTKNDKNEEAWYMLGQVRLEMRKYAEMNDAYTRALQVSDKYKAEISRNRLAVWAMMYNDGVGIYNKGRDSSAYYQVAVDRFSTAIAMVPDSASTYYVRALAYYSQQNMKSAQTDLETAIAKNPNFEDAARLLGQVHYTRALERQQAKDEAGFNTEMNSAATAFEIAYKANPGSADNITNLIDVYERLKETDKAMALTKSAVEKDPNNKVFRYAYGVFLLKQDRFQESTDQFKKAIEIDPAYGDAIYNTGVSYLNWGVSMKGESDKKADAERAKNKGKDIKEDLTYKEKFKEALPYLEKAQELRPDDLALLQQLGKLYANLNMVDKSKAAFERYDKLTKSK
;
A
#
# COMPACT_ATOMS: atom_id res chain seq x y z
N MET A 1 99.71 -11.47 -10.24
CA MET A 1 100.02 -12.40 -11.40
C MET A 1 98.66 -12.64 -12.07
N LYS A 2 98.42 -12.02 -13.21
CA LYS A 2 98.35 -12.63 -14.54
C LYS A 2 97.50 -13.95 -14.49
N ARG A 3 96.27 -14.07 -15.11
CA ARG A 3 96.12 -14.18 -16.55
C ARG A 3 94.72 -14.64 -16.91
N TYR A 4 94.23 -14.20 -17.91
CA TYR A 4 93.77 -14.58 -19.28
C TYR A 4 92.35 -15.02 -19.42
N ILE A 5 91.70 -14.22 -20.28
CA ILE A 5 90.49 -14.53 -21.05
C ILE A 5 90.84 -15.58 -22.13
N PRO A 6 89.95 -16.47 -22.49
CA PRO A 6 89.58 -16.61 -23.90
C PRO A 6 88.10 -16.55 -24.14
N LEU A 7 87.81 -15.73 -24.98
CA LEU A 7 87.10 -15.75 -26.29
C LEU A 7 86.10 -16.92 -26.53
N GLY A 8 84.86 -16.52 -26.70
CA GLY A 8 84.09 -16.91 -27.88
C GLY A 8 83.32 -18.20 -27.82
N ILE A 9 82.03 -18.10 -27.52
CA ILE A 9 80.98 -18.86 -28.23
C ILE A 9 79.77 -17.95 -28.36
N VAL A 10 79.55 -17.50 -29.61
CA VAL A 10 78.30 -16.85 -30.02
C VAL A 10 77.24 -17.93 -30.11
N PHE A 11 76.37 -18.02 -29.08
CA PHE A 11 75.11 -18.77 -29.20
C PHE A 11 74.06 -17.83 -29.86
N LEU A 12 73.82 -18.09 -31.13
CA LEU A 12 72.62 -17.61 -31.84
C LEU A 12 71.43 -18.28 -31.19
N ALA A 13 70.83 -17.59 -30.19
CA ALA A 13 69.47 -17.90 -29.71
C ALA A 13 68.51 -17.50 -30.80
N PHE A 14 68.05 -18.48 -31.56
CA PHE A 14 66.82 -18.35 -32.36
C PHE A 14 65.68 -18.11 -31.40
N VAL A 15 65.30 -16.85 -31.22
CA VAL A 15 64.07 -16.48 -30.55
C VAL A 15 62.97 -16.94 -31.48
N TYR A 16 62.33 -18.05 -31.15
CA TYR A 16 61.03 -18.40 -31.67
C TYR A 16 60.08 -17.33 -31.17
N PHE A 17 59.80 -16.30 -31.98
CA PHE A 17 58.65 -15.51 -31.87
C PHE A 17 57.43 -16.42 -32.12
N THR A 18 56.89 -17.02 -31.06
CA THR A 18 55.51 -17.47 -31.09
C THR A 18 54.69 -16.21 -31.32
N THR A 19 54.15 -16.08 -32.50
CA THR A 19 53.12 -15.12 -32.84
C THR A 19 51.89 -15.52 -32.06
N THR A 20 51.87 -15.22 -30.75
CA THR A 20 50.61 -14.95 -30.07
C THR A 20 50.04 -13.75 -30.79
N GLY A 21 49.01 -13.97 -31.56
CA GLY A 21 48.38 -12.92 -32.32
C GLY A 21 48.06 -11.74 -31.40
N PHE A 22 48.88 -10.70 -31.51
CA PHE A 22 48.44 -9.38 -31.11
C PHE A 22 47.23 -9.11 -31.98
N GLN A 23 46.02 -9.27 -31.39
CA GLN A 23 44.83 -8.63 -31.93
C GLN A 23 45.16 -7.12 -31.94
N CYS A 24 45.73 -6.63 -33.04
CA CYS A 24 45.86 -5.20 -33.26
C CYS A 24 44.49 -4.66 -33.23
N GLY A 25 44.18 -3.87 -32.21
CA GLY A 25 42.92 -3.11 -32.17
C GLY A 25 42.76 -2.37 -33.49
N SER A 26 41.54 -2.28 -34.01
CA SER A 26 41.32 -1.51 -35.24
C SER A 26 41.81 -0.06 -35.08
N ALA A 27 42.09 0.60 -36.18
CA ALA A 27 42.50 2.01 -36.17
C ALA A 27 41.48 2.87 -35.43
N GLU A 28 40.20 2.56 -35.57
CA GLU A 28 39.09 3.21 -34.91
C GLU A 28 39.11 3.01 -33.40
N THR A 29 39.33 1.77 -32.91
CA THR A 29 39.43 1.48 -31.47
C THR A 29 40.66 2.15 -30.84
N THR A 30 41.77 2.15 -31.55
CA THR A 30 43.00 2.82 -31.09
C THR A 30 42.82 4.32 -30.98
N SER A 31 42.21 4.94 -32.00
CA SER A 31 41.85 6.38 -31.99
C SER A 31 40.88 6.72 -30.85
N ALA A 32 39.88 5.86 -30.64
CA ALA A 32 38.91 6.05 -29.55
C ALA A 32 39.57 6.04 -28.18
N LYS A 33 40.50 5.09 -27.91
CA LYS A 33 41.27 5.05 -26.67
C LYS A 33 42.04 6.35 -26.41
N LEU A 34 42.68 6.88 -27.45
CA LEU A 34 43.38 8.16 -27.35
C LEU A 34 42.39 9.32 -27.01
N TYR A 35 41.27 9.41 -27.73
CA TYR A 35 40.25 10.43 -27.45
C TYR A 35 39.66 10.31 -26.06
N MET A 36 39.43 9.09 -25.56
CA MET A 36 38.96 8.88 -24.18
C MET A 36 39.96 9.37 -23.13
N GLN A 37 41.30 9.10 -23.35
CA GLN A 37 42.34 9.63 -22.48
C GLN A 37 42.37 11.16 -22.46
N GLN A 38 42.08 11.78 -23.60
CA GLN A 38 42.00 13.22 -23.75
C GLN A 38 40.64 13.81 -23.34
N LYS A 39 39.68 13.01 -22.88
CA LYS A 39 38.32 13.37 -22.56
C LYS A 39 37.55 14.00 -23.71
N GLN A 40 37.92 13.70 -24.95
CA GLN A 40 37.23 14.16 -26.17
C GLN A 40 36.12 13.16 -26.52
N TRP A 41 35.06 13.19 -25.72
CA TRP A 41 34.00 12.17 -25.72
C TRP A 41 33.27 12.04 -27.05
N GLU A 42 32.94 13.14 -27.72
CA GLU A 42 32.27 13.14 -29.02
C GLU A 42 33.12 12.50 -30.12
N LYS A 43 34.44 12.74 -30.11
CA LYS A 43 35.37 12.12 -31.08
C LYS A 43 35.53 10.63 -30.78
N ALA A 44 35.60 10.26 -29.50
CA ALA A 44 35.63 8.87 -29.08
C ALA A 44 34.37 8.13 -29.52
N GLU A 45 33.16 8.71 -29.25
CA GLU A 45 31.90 8.15 -29.70
C GLU A 45 31.87 7.93 -31.22
N ALA A 46 32.23 8.97 -31.99
CA ALA A 46 32.24 8.90 -33.46
C ALA A 46 33.19 7.77 -34.00
N SER A 47 34.39 7.60 -33.40
CA SER A 47 35.31 6.55 -33.77
C SER A 47 34.76 5.16 -33.44
N LEU A 48 34.18 4.99 -32.26
CA LEU A 48 33.56 3.72 -31.82
C LEU A 48 32.35 3.35 -32.64
N LEU A 49 31.49 4.31 -33.01
CA LEU A 49 30.35 4.08 -33.90
C LEU A 49 30.82 3.57 -35.27
N LYS A 50 31.88 4.14 -35.84
CA LYS A 50 32.47 3.61 -37.09
C LYS A 50 32.94 2.15 -36.91
N GLU A 51 33.62 1.84 -35.79
CA GLU A 51 34.09 0.48 -35.52
C GLU A 51 32.91 -0.49 -35.43
N VAL A 52 31.92 -0.24 -34.58
CA VAL A 52 30.81 -1.17 -34.37
C VAL A 52 29.88 -1.30 -35.58
N THR A 53 29.91 -0.32 -36.49
CA THR A 53 29.24 -0.42 -37.80
C THR A 53 29.95 -1.34 -38.76
N LYS A 54 31.30 -1.37 -38.72
CA LYS A 54 32.12 -2.26 -39.56
C LYS A 54 32.21 -3.66 -38.98
N ASN A 55 32.30 -3.77 -37.68
CA ASN A 55 32.47 -5.01 -36.92
C ASN A 55 31.58 -5.01 -35.68
N ASP A 56 30.37 -5.47 -35.83
CA ASP A 56 29.36 -5.58 -34.78
C ASP A 56 29.68 -6.63 -33.72
N LYS A 57 30.69 -7.51 -33.98
CA LYS A 57 31.20 -8.53 -33.04
C LYS A 57 32.36 -8.06 -32.19
N ASN A 58 32.71 -6.77 -32.25
CA ASN A 58 33.78 -6.24 -31.39
C ASN A 58 33.21 -5.85 -30.03
N GLU A 59 33.23 -6.79 -29.05
CA GLU A 59 32.74 -6.58 -27.70
C GLU A 59 33.45 -5.43 -26.96
N GLU A 60 34.76 -5.24 -27.23
CA GLU A 60 35.55 -4.14 -26.64
C GLU A 60 35.04 -2.78 -27.12
N ALA A 61 34.76 -2.64 -28.42
CA ALA A 61 34.29 -1.41 -29.00
C ALA A 61 32.88 -1.08 -28.46
N TRP A 62 31.98 -2.04 -28.35
CA TRP A 62 30.66 -1.84 -27.72
C TRP A 62 30.77 -1.44 -26.25
N TYR A 63 31.65 -2.11 -25.48
CA TYR A 63 31.89 -1.77 -24.08
C TYR A 63 32.41 -0.34 -23.93
N MET A 64 33.45 0.02 -24.72
CA MET A 64 34.02 1.38 -24.71
C MET A 64 33.01 2.44 -25.15
N LEU A 65 32.15 2.14 -26.12
CA LEU A 65 31.05 3.01 -26.52
C LEU A 65 30.09 3.27 -25.36
N GLY A 66 29.75 2.22 -24.59
CA GLY A 66 28.99 2.35 -23.37
C GLY A 66 29.68 3.24 -22.33
N GLN A 67 30.98 3.10 -22.12
CA GLN A 67 31.75 3.92 -21.19
C GLN A 67 31.76 5.41 -21.62
N VAL A 68 31.97 5.70 -22.90
CA VAL A 68 31.95 7.06 -23.44
C VAL A 68 30.56 7.69 -23.23
N ARG A 69 29.50 6.94 -23.52
CA ARG A 69 28.11 7.40 -23.33
C ARG A 69 27.74 7.60 -21.85
N LEU A 70 28.35 6.82 -20.94
CA LEU A 70 28.23 7.04 -19.49
C LEU A 70 28.79 8.40 -19.10
N GLU A 71 30.00 8.75 -19.56
CA GLU A 71 30.62 10.05 -19.31
C GLU A 71 29.80 11.23 -19.91
N MET A 72 29.19 11.00 -21.06
CA MET A 72 28.30 11.95 -21.72
C MET A 72 26.88 12.01 -21.11
N ARG A 73 26.58 11.20 -20.09
CA ARG A 73 25.26 11.06 -19.45
C ARG A 73 24.14 10.62 -20.41
N LYS A 74 24.50 9.96 -21.49
CA LYS A 74 23.58 9.35 -22.47
C LYS A 74 23.20 7.95 -22.01
N TYR A 75 22.40 7.85 -20.94
CA TYR A 75 22.18 6.58 -20.22
C TYR A 75 21.41 5.52 -21.02
N ALA A 76 20.47 5.93 -21.86
CA ALA A 76 19.72 5.01 -22.72
C ALA A 76 20.66 4.36 -23.75
N GLU A 77 21.44 5.18 -24.44
CA GLU A 77 22.39 4.75 -25.46
C GLU A 77 23.57 3.96 -24.83
N MET A 78 23.99 4.34 -23.62
CA MET A 78 24.93 3.58 -22.82
C MET A 78 24.44 2.15 -22.58
N ASN A 79 23.18 2.03 -22.14
CA ASN A 79 22.59 0.73 -21.84
C ASN A 79 22.44 -0.15 -23.09
N ASP A 80 22.10 0.43 -24.24
CA ASP A 80 22.09 -0.27 -25.52
C ASP A 80 23.48 -0.79 -25.89
N ALA A 81 24.53 0.05 -25.83
CA ALA A 81 25.90 -0.34 -26.12
C ALA A 81 26.36 -1.49 -25.18
N TYR A 82 26.09 -1.40 -23.89
CA TYR A 82 26.39 -2.45 -22.94
C TYR A 82 25.62 -3.75 -23.22
N THR A 83 24.37 -3.65 -23.64
CA THR A 83 23.58 -4.82 -24.03
C THR A 83 24.19 -5.50 -25.26
N ARG A 84 24.63 -4.73 -26.25
CA ARG A 84 25.33 -5.25 -27.42
C ARG A 84 26.66 -5.93 -27.05
N ALA A 85 27.46 -5.32 -26.18
CA ALA A 85 28.68 -5.94 -25.68
C ALA A 85 28.41 -7.32 -25.06
N LEU A 86 27.39 -7.44 -24.21
CA LEU A 86 27.01 -8.69 -23.55
C LEU A 86 26.38 -9.73 -24.49
N GLN A 87 25.77 -9.31 -25.60
CA GLN A 87 25.34 -10.25 -26.66
C GLN A 87 26.51 -10.91 -27.38
N VAL A 88 27.66 -10.24 -27.43
CA VAL A 88 28.85 -10.78 -28.06
C VAL A 88 29.65 -11.64 -27.10
N SER A 89 29.87 -11.18 -25.86
CA SER A 89 30.72 -11.84 -24.89
C SER A 89 30.43 -11.40 -23.46
N ASP A 90 30.61 -12.30 -22.48
CA ASP A 90 30.52 -12.01 -21.04
C ASP A 90 31.78 -11.33 -20.46
N LYS A 91 32.79 -11.03 -21.27
CA LYS A 91 34.09 -10.49 -20.83
C LYS A 91 33.99 -9.27 -19.93
N TYR A 92 33.09 -8.34 -20.24
CA TYR A 92 32.89 -7.09 -19.49
C TYR A 92 31.65 -7.09 -18.58
N LYS A 93 31.07 -8.25 -18.30
CA LYS A 93 29.81 -8.38 -17.55
C LYS A 93 29.88 -7.77 -16.15
N ALA A 94 31.00 -7.96 -15.44
CA ALA A 94 31.17 -7.43 -14.09
C ALA A 94 31.19 -5.89 -14.07
N GLU A 95 31.96 -5.30 -15.01
CA GLU A 95 32.11 -3.85 -15.16
C GLU A 95 30.78 -3.20 -15.61
N ILE A 96 30.13 -3.80 -16.60
CA ILE A 96 28.82 -3.36 -17.09
C ILE A 96 27.80 -3.40 -15.97
N SER A 97 27.73 -4.49 -15.21
CA SER A 97 26.80 -4.61 -14.08
C SER A 97 27.06 -3.54 -13.02
N ARG A 98 28.34 -3.25 -12.72
CA ARG A 98 28.74 -2.20 -11.77
C ARG A 98 28.31 -0.81 -12.26
N ASN A 99 28.55 -0.50 -13.54
CA ASN A 99 28.19 0.78 -14.14
C ASN A 99 26.65 0.95 -14.18
N ARG A 100 25.90 -0.08 -14.56
CA ARG A 100 24.44 -0.08 -14.52
C ARG A 100 23.92 0.15 -13.11
N LEU A 101 24.48 -0.54 -12.11
CA LEU A 101 24.09 -0.37 -10.71
C LEU A 101 24.38 1.06 -10.20
N ALA A 102 25.51 1.64 -10.60
CA ALA A 102 25.85 3.02 -10.23
C ALA A 102 24.85 4.04 -10.84
N VAL A 103 24.51 3.88 -12.12
CA VAL A 103 23.50 4.74 -12.77
C VAL A 103 22.12 4.52 -12.16
N TRP A 104 21.75 3.27 -11.88
CA TRP A 104 20.49 2.94 -11.18
C TRP A 104 20.41 3.68 -9.84
N ALA A 105 21.42 3.57 -8.99
CA ALA A 105 21.43 4.20 -7.67
C ALA A 105 21.34 5.73 -7.79
N MET A 106 22.07 6.33 -8.74
CA MET A 106 22.01 7.77 -8.99
C MET A 106 20.61 8.21 -9.44
N MET A 107 20.02 7.53 -10.42
CA MET A 107 18.69 7.86 -10.94
C MET A 107 17.58 7.60 -9.94
N TYR A 108 17.67 6.51 -9.18
CA TYR A 108 16.73 6.20 -8.11
C TYR A 108 16.71 7.29 -7.03
N ASN A 109 17.90 7.67 -6.52
CA ASN A 109 18.00 8.69 -5.47
C ASN A 109 17.59 10.08 -5.96
N ASP A 110 17.97 10.45 -7.19
CA ASP A 110 17.55 11.70 -7.82
C ASP A 110 16.02 11.73 -8.00
N GLY A 111 15.46 10.62 -8.49
CA GLY A 111 14.00 10.45 -8.63
C GLY A 111 13.25 10.60 -7.31
N VAL A 112 13.72 9.99 -6.22
CA VAL A 112 13.13 10.14 -4.88
C VAL A 112 13.22 11.59 -4.39
N GLY A 113 14.38 12.23 -4.56
CA GLY A 113 14.56 13.65 -4.22
C GLY A 113 13.62 14.58 -4.98
N ILE A 114 13.42 14.30 -6.26
CA ILE A 114 12.51 15.08 -7.13
C ILE A 114 11.04 14.80 -6.78
N TYR A 115 10.68 13.53 -6.53
CA TYR A 115 9.32 13.14 -6.13
C TYR A 115 8.87 13.90 -4.87
N ASN A 116 9.76 14.02 -3.88
CA ASN A 116 9.46 14.74 -2.64
C ASN A 116 9.17 16.24 -2.87
N LYS A 117 9.71 16.85 -3.94
CA LYS A 117 9.41 18.22 -4.37
C LYS A 117 8.05 18.32 -5.08
N GLY A 118 7.44 17.21 -5.45
CA GLY A 118 6.12 17.17 -6.10
C GLY A 118 5.00 17.83 -5.29
N ARG A 119 5.19 17.96 -3.97
CA ARG A 119 4.28 18.73 -3.10
C ARG A 119 4.25 20.21 -3.44
N ASP A 120 5.34 20.76 -3.98
CA ASP A 120 5.45 22.17 -4.36
C ASP A 120 4.92 22.41 -5.77
N SER A 121 5.08 21.43 -6.67
CA SER A 121 4.57 21.48 -8.04
C SER A 121 4.43 20.09 -8.64
N SER A 122 3.25 19.77 -9.17
CA SER A 122 2.95 18.46 -9.79
C SER A 122 3.85 18.12 -10.99
N ALA A 123 4.47 19.12 -11.62
CA ALA A 123 5.43 18.93 -12.72
C ALA A 123 6.63 18.06 -12.31
N TYR A 124 7.04 18.09 -11.03
CA TYR A 124 8.14 17.28 -10.54
C TYR A 124 7.84 15.76 -10.58
N TYR A 125 6.58 15.36 -10.49
CA TYR A 125 6.23 13.93 -10.57
C TYR A 125 6.60 13.34 -11.92
N GLN A 126 6.42 14.09 -13.03
CA GLN A 126 6.83 13.60 -14.35
C GLN A 126 8.35 13.45 -14.44
N VAL A 127 9.09 14.41 -13.93
CA VAL A 127 10.56 14.33 -13.91
C VAL A 127 11.02 13.12 -13.06
N ALA A 128 10.36 12.86 -11.94
CA ALA A 128 10.64 11.66 -11.12
C ALA A 128 10.36 10.37 -11.91
N VAL A 129 9.23 10.29 -12.63
CA VAL A 129 8.90 9.16 -13.51
C VAL A 129 10.01 8.89 -14.53
N ASP A 130 10.58 9.95 -15.14
CA ASP A 130 11.65 9.83 -16.13
C ASP A 130 12.94 9.29 -15.49
N ARG A 131 13.27 9.75 -14.26
CA ARG A 131 14.43 9.23 -13.50
C ARG A 131 14.26 7.77 -13.13
N PHE A 132 13.09 7.39 -12.60
CA PHE A 132 12.78 6.00 -12.27
C PHE A 132 12.75 5.11 -13.51
N SER A 133 12.25 5.60 -14.64
CA SER A 133 12.26 4.87 -15.90
C SER A 133 13.67 4.56 -16.38
N THR A 134 14.58 5.53 -16.25
CA THR A 134 15.99 5.31 -16.51
C THR A 134 16.59 4.30 -15.54
N ALA A 135 16.27 4.38 -14.25
CA ALA A 135 16.71 3.41 -13.24
C ALA A 135 16.22 1.99 -13.57
N ILE A 136 14.95 1.82 -13.94
CA ILE A 136 14.39 0.51 -14.35
C ILE A 136 15.14 -0.06 -15.55
N ALA A 137 15.51 0.76 -16.53
CA ALA A 137 16.27 0.30 -17.69
C ALA A 137 17.65 -0.24 -17.29
N MET A 138 18.24 0.27 -16.20
CA MET A 138 19.53 -0.22 -15.67
C MET A 138 19.40 -1.52 -14.88
N VAL A 139 18.38 -1.61 -14.02
CA VAL A 139 18.11 -2.77 -13.15
C VAL A 139 16.63 -3.15 -13.24
N PRO A 140 16.23 -3.91 -14.28
CA PRO A 140 14.82 -4.27 -14.53
C PRO A 140 14.18 -5.16 -13.45
N ASP A 141 14.97 -5.76 -12.57
CA ASP A 141 14.48 -6.64 -11.51
C ASP A 141 14.27 -5.94 -10.15
N SER A 142 14.45 -4.62 -10.09
CA SER A 142 14.27 -3.85 -8.88
C SER A 142 12.79 -3.58 -8.59
N ALA A 143 12.14 -4.42 -7.79
CA ALA A 143 10.76 -4.23 -7.35
C ALA A 143 10.52 -2.83 -6.73
N SER A 144 11.48 -2.34 -5.94
CA SER A 144 11.40 -1.03 -5.29
C SER A 144 11.35 0.13 -6.28
N THR A 145 12.03 0.00 -7.44
CA THR A 145 12.01 1.08 -8.45
C THR A 145 10.66 1.19 -9.14
N TYR A 146 10.01 0.05 -9.44
CA TYR A 146 8.63 0.05 -9.93
C TYR A 146 7.67 0.66 -8.91
N TYR A 147 7.81 0.30 -7.64
CA TYR A 147 6.98 0.86 -6.57
C TYR A 147 7.10 2.39 -6.46
N VAL A 148 8.31 2.95 -6.44
CA VAL A 148 8.46 4.41 -6.34
C VAL A 148 8.00 5.13 -7.61
N ARG A 149 8.10 4.50 -8.80
CA ARG A 149 7.52 5.06 -10.03
C ARG A 149 5.99 5.01 -9.98
N ALA A 150 5.41 3.94 -9.44
CA ALA A 150 3.98 3.85 -9.21
C ALA A 150 3.46 4.93 -8.25
N LEU A 151 4.21 5.27 -7.19
CA LEU A 151 3.89 6.40 -6.31
C LEU A 151 3.82 7.73 -7.09
N ALA A 152 4.76 7.95 -8.01
CA ALA A 152 4.75 9.15 -8.85
C ALA A 152 3.54 9.18 -9.80
N TYR A 153 3.20 8.06 -10.43
CA TYR A 153 1.99 7.93 -11.25
C TYR A 153 0.70 8.11 -10.43
N TYR A 154 0.64 7.52 -9.23
CA TYR A 154 -0.50 7.70 -8.33
C TYR A 154 -0.70 9.18 -7.95
N SER A 155 0.39 9.89 -7.64
CA SER A 155 0.36 11.33 -7.35
C SER A 155 -0.06 12.19 -8.55
N GLN A 156 0.14 11.70 -9.78
CA GLN A 156 -0.37 12.29 -11.02
C GLN A 156 -1.83 11.91 -11.33
N GLN A 157 -2.47 11.10 -10.49
CA GLN A 157 -3.79 10.48 -10.75
C GLN A 157 -3.79 9.54 -11.98
N ASN A 158 -2.62 9.09 -12.44
CA ASN A 158 -2.49 8.11 -13.50
C ASN A 158 -2.60 6.69 -12.93
N MET A 159 -3.83 6.32 -12.53
CA MET A 159 -4.12 5.06 -11.85
C MET A 159 -3.75 3.83 -12.68
N LYS A 160 -3.86 3.92 -14.02
CA LYS A 160 -3.53 2.80 -14.91
C LYS A 160 -2.04 2.47 -14.91
N SER A 161 -1.19 3.49 -15.03
CA SER A 161 0.27 3.29 -15.00
C SER A 161 0.74 2.89 -13.61
N ALA A 162 0.15 3.47 -12.56
CA ALA A 162 0.41 3.07 -11.17
C ALA A 162 0.11 1.59 -10.95
N GLN A 163 -1.06 1.10 -11.37
CA GLN A 163 -1.45 -0.30 -11.28
C GLN A 163 -0.43 -1.22 -11.96
N THR A 164 -0.08 -0.94 -13.21
CA THR A 164 0.88 -1.77 -13.98
C THR A 164 2.22 -1.91 -13.27
N ASP A 165 2.74 -0.81 -12.74
CA ASP A 165 4.01 -0.83 -12.01
C ASP A 165 3.91 -1.57 -10.67
N LEU A 166 2.80 -1.42 -9.94
CA LEU A 166 2.56 -2.14 -8.68
C LEU A 166 2.44 -3.64 -8.89
N GLU A 167 1.69 -4.06 -9.91
CA GLU A 167 1.59 -5.47 -10.30
C GLU A 167 2.98 -6.04 -10.65
N THR A 168 3.80 -5.26 -11.37
CA THR A 168 5.18 -5.64 -11.70
C THR A 168 6.04 -5.74 -10.44
N ALA A 169 5.93 -4.78 -9.52
CA ALA A 169 6.66 -4.79 -8.25
C ALA A 169 6.32 -6.02 -7.41
N ILE A 170 5.03 -6.38 -7.31
CA ILE A 170 4.55 -7.56 -6.58
C ILE A 170 5.00 -8.85 -7.28
N ALA A 171 4.97 -8.91 -8.62
CA ALA A 171 5.48 -10.06 -9.37
C ALA A 171 6.97 -10.31 -9.11
N LYS A 172 7.77 -9.26 -8.94
CA LYS A 172 9.20 -9.35 -8.61
C LYS A 172 9.47 -9.62 -7.12
N ASN A 173 8.61 -9.14 -6.24
CA ASN A 173 8.67 -9.39 -4.80
C ASN A 173 7.26 -9.65 -4.25
N PRO A 174 6.81 -10.92 -4.18
CA PRO A 174 5.48 -11.28 -3.70
C PRO A 174 5.16 -10.88 -2.25
N ASN A 175 6.18 -10.57 -1.45
CA ASN A 175 6.01 -10.11 -0.06
C ASN A 175 6.19 -8.58 0.07
N PHE A 176 6.06 -7.82 -1.02
CA PHE A 176 6.21 -6.38 -0.96
C PHE A 176 4.92 -5.73 -0.44
N GLU A 177 4.81 -5.63 0.88
CA GLU A 177 3.65 -5.09 1.60
C GLU A 177 3.18 -3.75 1.05
N ASP A 178 4.09 -2.76 0.95
CA ASP A 178 3.73 -1.40 0.53
C ASP A 178 3.19 -1.34 -0.91
N ALA A 179 3.76 -2.15 -1.82
CA ALA A 179 3.27 -2.21 -3.19
C ALA A 179 1.86 -2.83 -3.24
N ALA A 180 1.62 -3.90 -2.49
CA ALA A 180 0.32 -4.54 -2.43
C ALA A 180 -0.73 -3.62 -1.77
N ARG A 181 -0.37 -2.92 -0.70
CA ARG A 181 -1.25 -1.96 -0.03
C ARG A 181 -1.62 -0.79 -0.95
N LEU A 182 -0.65 -0.24 -1.68
CA LEU A 182 -0.93 0.83 -2.64
C LEU A 182 -1.77 0.33 -3.83
N LEU A 183 -1.56 -0.89 -4.31
CA LEU A 183 -2.40 -1.50 -5.35
C LEU A 183 -3.85 -1.63 -4.86
N GLY A 184 -4.05 -2.08 -3.63
CA GLY A 184 -5.36 -2.10 -2.98
C GLY A 184 -6.01 -0.72 -2.96
N GLN A 185 -5.26 0.31 -2.62
CA GLN A 185 -5.74 1.70 -2.60
C GLN A 185 -6.10 2.23 -4.00
N VAL A 186 -5.34 1.86 -5.04
CA VAL A 186 -5.66 2.21 -6.44
C VAL A 186 -7.00 1.61 -6.85
N HIS A 187 -7.19 0.32 -6.61
CA HIS A 187 -8.46 -0.36 -6.92
C HIS A 187 -9.62 0.17 -6.09
N TYR A 188 -9.40 0.43 -4.81
CA TYR A 188 -10.40 1.02 -3.92
C TYR A 188 -10.88 2.40 -4.43
N THR A 189 -9.95 3.27 -4.82
CA THR A 189 -10.27 4.59 -5.38
C THR A 189 -11.11 4.46 -6.65
N ARG A 190 -10.72 3.56 -7.55
CA ARG A 190 -11.50 3.30 -8.78
C ARG A 190 -12.86 2.70 -8.50
N ALA A 191 -13.00 1.86 -7.47
CA ALA A 191 -14.30 1.36 -7.03
C ALA A 191 -15.22 2.50 -6.60
N LEU A 192 -14.71 3.48 -5.84
CA LEU A 192 -15.50 4.66 -5.45
C LEU A 192 -15.93 5.51 -6.65
N GLU A 193 -15.05 5.67 -7.65
CA GLU A 193 -15.40 6.34 -8.92
C GLU A 193 -16.53 5.60 -9.65
N ARG A 194 -16.48 4.25 -9.71
CA ARG A 194 -17.55 3.41 -10.27
C ARG A 194 -18.86 3.55 -9.51
N GLN A 195 -18.78 3.62 -8.17
CA GLN A 195 -19.95 3.83 -7.33
C GLN A 195 -20.63 5.20 -7.62
N GLN A 196 -19.83 6.27 -7.75
CA GLN A 196 -20.35 7.60 -8.13
C GLN A 196 -20.99 7.59 -9.53
N ALA A 197 -20.42 6.82 -10.46
CA ALA A 197 -20.98 6.62 -11.80
C ALA A 197 -22.19 5.67 -11.82
N LYS A 198 -22.63 5.11 -10.67
CA LYS A 198 -23.69 4.11 -10.54
C LYS A 198 -23.41 2.81 -11.33
N ASP A 199 -22.14 2.50 -11.57
CA ASP A 199 -21.67 1.27 -12.20
C ASP A 199 -21.41 0.22 -11.10
N GLU A 200 -22.46 -0.50 -10.72
CA GLU A 200 -22.38 -1.51 -9.64
C GLU A 200 -21.48 -2.69 -10.02
N ALA A 201 -21.51 -3.12 -11.27
CA ALA A 201 -20.64 -4.21 -11.74
C ALA A 201 -19.17 -3.80 -11.70
N GLY A 202 -18.84 -2.60 -12.17
CA GLY A 202 -17.50 -2.04 -12.08
C GLY A 202 -17.04 -1.82 -10.64
N PHE A 203 -17.93 -1.33 -9.77
CA PHE A 203 -17.66 -1.22 -8.34
C PHE A 203 -17.26 -2.56 -7.72
N ASN A 204 -18.06 -3.60 -7.92
CA ASN A 204 -17.78 -4.92 -7.36
C ASN A 204 -16.47 -5.51 -7.91
N THR A 205 -16.19 -5.32 -9.20
CA THR A 205 -14.94 -5.78 -9.83
C THR A 205 -13.72 -5.12 -9.20
N GLU A 206 -13.71 -3.81 -9.11
CA GLU A 206 -12.59 -3.05 -8.53
C GLU A 206 -12.46 -3.33 -7.03
N MET A 207 -13.57 -3.45 -6.29
CA MET A 207 -13.55 -3.73 -4.86
C MET A 207 -13.00 -5.15 -4.55
N ASN A 208 -13.32 -6.16 -5.38
CA ASN A 208 -12.72 -7.49 -5.26
C ASN A 208 -11.22 -7.47 -5.56
N SER A 209 -10.79 -6.65 -6.55
CA SER A 209 -9.37 -6.46 -6.84
C SER A 209 -8.64 -5.78 -5.66
N ALA A 210 -9.29 -4.80 -5.03
CA ALA A 210 -8.77 -4.17 -3.81
C ALA A 210 -8.63 -5.19 -2.67
N ALA A 211 -9.65 -6.05 -2.45
CA ALA A 211 -9.58 -7.13 -1.46
C ALA A 211 -8.38 -8.03 -1.71
N THR A 212 -8.20 -8.51 -2.93
CA THR A 212 -7.07 -9.37 -3.31
C THR A 212 -5.72 -8.70 -3.02
N ALA A 213 -5.56 -7.44 -3.37
CA ALA A 213 -4.32 -6.71 -3.12
C ALA A 213 -4.07 -6.49 -1.61
N PHE A 214 -5.09 -6.13 -0.84
CA PHE A 214 -4.96 -6.00 0.62
C PHE A 214 -4.74 -7.34 1.32
N GLU A 215 -5.26 -8.45 0.80
CA GLU A 215 -4.95 -9.80 1.29
C GLU A 215 -3.45 -10.14 1.12
N ILE A 216 -2.84 -9.73 -0.02
CA ILE A 216 -1.39 -9.87 -0.22
C ILE A 216 -0.63 -9.03 0.81
N ALA A 217 -1.03 -7.76 1.03
CA ALA A 217 -0.41 -6.89 2.03
C ALA A 217 -0.55 -7.47 3.44
N TYR A 218 -1.73 -7.95 3.82
CA TYR A 218 -1.98 -8.62 5.10
C TYR A 218 -1.15 -9.89 5.27
N LYS A 219 -1.02 -10.70 4.23
CA LYS A 219 -0.18 -11.91 4.26
C LYS A 219 1.30 -11.56 4.46
N ALA A 220 1.78 -10.48 3.83
CA ALA A 220 3.15 -10.00 3.99
C ALA A 220 3.41 -9.46 5.41
N ASN A 221 2.44 -8.79 6.01
CA ASN A 221 2.52 -8.26 7.38
C ASN A 221 1.17 -8.39 8.11
N PRO A 222 0.91 -9.55 8.75
CA PRO A 222 -0.35 -9.80 9.46
C PRO A 222 -0.52 -8.99 10.76
N GLY A 223 0.52 -8.28 11.19
CA GLY A 223 0.49 -7.41 12.37
C GLY A 223 0.18 -5.95 12.06
N SER A 224 0.14 -5.57 10.77
CA SER A 224 -0.13 -4.19 10.36
C SER A 224 -1.59 -3.82 10.61
N ALA A 225 -1.82 -2.83 11.48
CA ALA A 225 -3.15 -2.30 11.75
C ALA A 225 -3.80 -1.71 10.49
N ASP A 226 -3.02 -1.05 9.64
CA ASP A 226 -3.48 -0.47 8.39
C ASP A 226 -3.98 -1.54 7.42
N ASN A 227 -3.23 -2.64 7.26
CA ASN A 227 -3.63 -3.74 6.38
C ASN A 227 -4.93 -4.39 6.85
N ILE A 228 -5.06 -4.61 8.17
CA ILE A 228 -6.26 -5.17 8.78
C ILE A 228 -7.46 -4.24 8.58
N THR A 229 -7.29 -2.95 8.86
CA THR A 229 -8.37 -1.95 8.74
C THR A 229 -8.84 -1.80 7.30
N ASN A 230 -7.92 -1.71 6.33
CA ASN A 230 -8.26 -1.63 4.92
C ASN A 230 -9.02 -2.86 4.44
N LEU A 231 -8.60 -4.04 4.88
CA LEU A 231 -9.25 -5.29 4.48
C LEU A 231 -10.64 -5.44 5.12
N ILE A 232 -10.82 -5.00 6.36
CA ILE A 232 -12.13 -4.94 7.02
C ILE A 232 -13.09 -4.03 6.23
N ASP A 233 -12.66 -2.81 5.89
CA ASP A 233 -13.51 -1.85 5.15
C ASP A 233 -13.94 -2.42 3.79
N VAL A 234 -13.01 -3.05 3.07
CA VAL A 234 -13.32 -3.68 1.77
C VAL A 234 -14.32 -4.82 1.92
N TYR A 235 -14.13 -5.72 2.90
CA TYR A 235 -15.08 -6.82 3.14
C TYR A 235 -16.47 -6.31 3.56
N GLU A 236 -16.54 -5.22 4.36
CA GLU A 236 -17.83 -4.60 4.70
C GLU A 236 -18.55 -4.07 3.45
N ARG A 237 -17.84 -3.39 2.55
CA ARG A 237 -18.39 -2.86 1.30
C ARG A 237 -18.84 -3.95 0.33
N LEU A 238 -18.15 -5.07 0.31
CA LEU A 238 -18.51 -6.29 -0.43
C LEU A 238 -19.63 -7.08 0.25
N LYS A 239 -20.08 -6.67 1.45
CA LYS A 239 -21.04 -7.40 2.28
C LYS A 239 -20.55 -8.81 2.69
N GLU A 240 -19.24 -9.01 2.70
CA GLU A 240 -18.59 -10.26 3.17
C GLU A 240 -18.41 -10.24 4.69
N THR A 241 -19.54 -10.10 5.40
CA THR A 241 -19.57 -9.87 6.85
C THR A 241 -18.84 -10.95 7.64
N ASP A 242 -18.93 -12.22 7.21
CA ASP A 242 -18.26 -13.32 7.90
C ASP A 242 -16.73 -13.22 7.82
N LYS A 243 -16.18 -12.83 6.67
CA LYS A 243 -14.74 -12.60 6.52
C LYS A 243 -14.26 -11.42 7.37
N ALA A 244 -14.99 -10.31 7.32
CA ALA A 244 -14.68 -9.13 8.12
C ALA A 244 -14.70 -9.44 9.62
N MET A 245 -15.71 -10.20 10.09
CA MET A 245 -15.82 -10.61 11.48
C MET A 245 -14.68 -11.57 11.89
N ALA A 246 -14.36 -12.56 11.07
CA ALA A 246 -13.27 -13.50 11.35
C ALA A 246 -11.92 -12.76 11.43
N LEU A 247 -11.68 -11.81 10.53
CA LEU A 247 -10.47 -11.00 10.54
C LEU A 247 -10.36 -10.11 11.78
N THR A 248 -11.45 -9.42 12.17
CA THR A 248 -11.46 -8.58 13.37
C THR A 248 -11.30 -9.37 14.65
N LYS A 249 -11.93 -10.56 14.74
CA LYS A 249 -11.73 -11.48 15.86
C LYS A 249 -10.26 -11.88 16.00
N SER A 250 -9.65 -12.32 14.89
CA SER A 250 -8.22 -12.68 14.88
C SER A 250 -7.32 -11.48 15.23
N ALA A 251 -7.67 -10.27 14.79
CA ALA A 251 -6.94 -9.07 15.13
C ALA A 251 -6.99 -8.74 16.63
N VAL A 252 -8.17 -8.89 17.25
CA VAL A 252 -8.34 -8.73 18.71
C VAL A 252 -7.56 -9.77 19.50
N GLU A 253 -7.49 -11.02 19.02
CA GLU A 253 -6.73 -12.10 19.66
C GLU A 253 -5.21 -11.80 19.62
N LYS A 254 -4.70 -11.22 18.52
CA LYS A 254 -3.28 -10.89 18.34
C LYS A 254 -2.87 -9.61 19.07
N ASP A 255 -3.72 -8.59 19.06
CA ASP A 255 -3.51 -7.30 19.72
C ASP A 255 -4.73 -6.94 20.59
N PRO A 256 -4.81 -7.51 21.81
CA PRO A 256 -5.95 -7.30 22.70
C PRO A 256 -6.11 -5.86 23.20
N ASN A 257 -5.08 -5.04 23.09
CA ASN A 257 -5.08 -3.66 23.56
C ASN A 257 -5.33 -2.64 22.43
N ASN A 258 -5.73 -3.10 21.25
CA ASN A 258 -6.06 -2.21 20.15
C ASN A 258 -7.55 -1.81 20.20
N LYS A 259 -7.80 -0.56 20.59
CA LYS A 259 -9.17 -0.03 20.70
C LYS A 259 -9.95 -0.09 19.39
N VAL A 260 -9.28 0.06 18.24
CA VAL A 260 -9.92 0.06 16.91
C VAL A 260 -10.42 -1.36 16.56
N PHE A 261 -9.60 -2.38 16.81
CA PHE A 261 -10.00 -3.77 16.58
C PHE A 261 -11.13 -4.19 17.51
N ARG A 262 -11.05 -3.80 18.80
CA ARG A 262 -12.14 -4.04 19.77
C ARG A 262 -13.44 -3.39 19.30
N TYR A 263 -13.37 -2.14 18.90
CA TYR A 263 -14.53 -1.42 18.38
C TYR A 263 -15.12 -2.08 17.13
N ALA A 264 -14.29 -2.37 16.12
CA ALA A 264 -14.75 -3.02 14.89
C ALA A 264 -15.42 -4.38 15.17
N TYR A 265 -14.81 -5.21 16.03
CA TYR A 265 -15.41 -6.50 16.41
C TYR A 265 -16.74 -6.31 17.13
N GLY A 266 -16.82 -5.34 18.04
CA GLY A 266 -18.07 -4.96 18.71
C GLY A 266 -19.18 -4.56 17.73
N VAL A 267 -18.85 -3.81 16.67
CA VAL A 267 -19.83 -3.42 15.63
C VAL A 267 -20.35 -4.64 14.86
N PHE A 268 -19.49 -5.60 14.49
CA PHE A 268 -19.94 -6.84 13.83
C PHE A 268 -20.83 -7.69 14.72
N LEU A 269 -20.50 -7.80 16.00
CA LEU A 269 -21.33 -8.51 16.99
C LEU A 269 -22.70 -7.83 17.17
N LEU A 270 -22.72 -6.50 17.20
CA LEU A 270 -23.98 -5.74 17.30
C LEU A 270 -24.89 -5.96 16.06
N LYS A 271 -24.31 -5.98 14.86
CA LYS A 271 -25.05 -6.28 13.61
C LYS A 271 -25.66 -7.69 13.58
N GLN A 272 -25.14 -8.60 14.41
CA GLN A 272 -25.63 -9.97 14.54
C GLN A 272 -26.51 -10.17 15.79
N ASP A 273 -26.96 -9.09 16.44
CA ASP A 273 -27.74 -9.11 17.67
C ASP A 273 -27.05 -9.83 18.86
N ARG A 274 -25.73 -9.99 18.80
CA ARG A 274 -24.90 -10.56 19.86
C ARG A 274 -24.54 -9.47 20.88
N PHE A 275 -25.59 -8.93 21.51
CA PHE A 275 -25.52 -7.69 22.31
C PHE A 275 -24.53 -7.77 23.48
N GLN A 276 -24.54 -8.88 24.22
CA GLN A 276 -23.62 -9.07 25.36
C GLN A 276 -22.16 -8.96 24.91
N GLU A 277 -21.79 -9.75 23.91
CA GLU A 277 -20.43 -9.79 23.41
C GLU A 277 -20.02 -8.45 22.78
N SER A 278 -20.95 -7.79 22.11
CA SER A 278 -20.75 -6.45 21.56
C SER A 278 -20.43 -5.42 22.66
N THR A 279 -21.25 -5.37 23.74
CA THR A 279 -21.00 -4.47 24.87
C THR A 279 -19.66 -4.75 25.55
N ASP A 280 -19.26 -6.02 25.66
CA ASP A 280 -17.98 -6.40 26.25
C ASP A 280 -16.79 -5.89 25.41
N GLN A 281 -16.89 -5.94 24.07
CA GLN A 281 -15.82 -5.42 23.21
C GLN A 281 -15.75 -3.88 23.25
N PHE A 282 -16.90 -3.20 23.21
CA PHE A 282 -16.93 -1.73 23.31
C PHE A 282 -16.42 -1.23 24.67
N LYS A 283 -16.79 -1.90 25.79
CA LYS A 283 -16.27 -1.55 27.11
C LYS A 283 -14.75 -1.70 27.17
N LYS A 284 -14.19 -2.76 26.60
CA LYS A 284 -12.73 -2.91 26.50
C LYS A 284 -12.08 -1.82 25.68
N ALA A 285 -12.73 -1.37 24.59
CA ALA A 285 -12.25 -0.22 23.82
C ALA A 285 -12.26 1.08 24.64
N ILE A 286 -13.29 1.28 25.49
CA ILE A 286 -13.40 2.42 26.41
C ILE A 286 -12.37 2.34 27.55
N GLU A 287 -12.07 1.14 28.07
CA GLU A 287 -11.01 0.94 29.07
C GLU A 287 -9.65 1.35 28.54
N ILE A 288 -9.37 1.08 27.23
CA ILE A 288 -8.14 1.48 26.56
C ILE A 288 -8.12 2.99 26.28
N ASP A 289 -9.25 3.54 25.83
CA ASP A 289 -9.41 4.97 25.56
C ASP A 289 -10.76 5.48 26.12
N PRO A 290 -10.77 6.05 27.31
CA PRO A 290 -11.99 6.57 27.96
C PRO A 290 -12.68 7.71 27.18
N ALA A 291 -12.01 8.33 26.22
CA ALA A 291 -12.56 9.36 25.35
C ALA A 291 -13.04 8.85 23.99
N TYR A 292 -13.03 7.51 23.77
CA TYR A 292 -13.46 6.94 22.50
C TYR A 292 -14.98 7.04 22.31
N GLY A 293 -15.41 8.19 21.80
CA GLY A 293 -16.83 8.57 21.70
C GLY A 293 -17.70 7.58 20.91
N ASP A 294 -17.15 6.97 19.84
CA ASP A 294 -17.90 5.96 19.06
C ASP A 294 -18.16 4.67 19.84
N ALA A 295 -17.17 4.23 20.63
CA ALA A 295 -17.35 3.06 21.48
C ALA A 295 -18.33 3.34 22.62
N ILE A 296 -18.29 4.53 23.22
CA ILE A 296 -19.26 4.97 24.24
C ILE A 296 -20.67 4.95 23.66
N TYR A 297 -20.87 5.59 22.51
CA TYR A 297 -22.16 5.64 21.84
C TYR A 297 -22.70 4.23 21.53
N ASN A 298 -21.86 3.39 20.90
CA ASN A 298 -22.26 2.04 20.50
C ASN A 298 -22.47 1.09 21.67
N THR A 299 -21.84 1.31 22.83
CA THR A 299 -22.16 0.59 24.06
C THR A 299 -23.61 0.89 24.48
N GLY A 300 -23.98 2.18 24.48
CA GLY A 300 -25.34 2.59 24.80
C GLY A 300 -26.37 2.02 23.81
N VAL A 301 -26.07 2.06 22.51
CA VAL A 301 -26.91 1.50 21.45
C VAL A 301 -27.06 -0.03 21.60
N SER A 302 -25.98 -0.73 21.91
CA SER A 302 -26.05 -2.19 22.15
C SER A 302 -26.98 -2.54 23.30
N TYR A 303 -26.85 -1.87 24.43
CA TYR A 303 -27.76 -2.10 25.56
C TYR A 303 -29.21 -1.72 25.24
N LEU A 304 -29.42 -0.60 24.53
CA LEU A 304 -30.73 -0.18 24.09
C LEU A 304 -31.39 -1.23 23.19
N ASN A 305 -30.68 -1.70 22.18
CA ASN A 305 -31.18 -2.74 21.26
C ASN A 305 -31.43 -4.07 21.99
N TRP A 306 -30.56 -4.43 22.94
CA TRP A 306 -30.78 -5.59 23.78
C TRP A 306 -32.08 -5.48 24.58
N GLY A 307 -32.33 -4.34 25.24
CA GLY A 307 -33.56 -4.09 25.94
C GLY A 307 -34.78 -4.13 25.03
N VAL A 308 -34.68 -3.57 23.81
CA VAL A 308 -35.78 -3.59 22.81
C VAL A 308 -36.06 -5.04 22.37
N SER A 309 -35.04 -5.85 22.13
CA SER A 309 -35.19 -7.27 21.78
C SER A 309 -35.87 -8.05 22.90
N MET A 310 -35.41 -7.90 24.15
CA MET A 310 -36.02 -8.55 25.32
C MET A 310 -37.46 -8.13 25.50
N LYS A 311 -37.78 -6.83 25.30
CA LYS A 311 -39.16 -6.33 25.39
C LYS A 311 -40.04 -7.01 24.33
N GLY A 312 -39.57 -7.08 23.09
CA GLY A 312 -40.34 -7.75 22.02
C GLY A 312 -40.60 -9.23 22.28
N GLU A 313 -39.66 -9.94 22.92
CA GLU A 313 -39.84 -11.34 23.34
C GLU A 313 -40.87 -11.46 24.52
N SER A 314 -40.73 -10.54 25.48
CA SER A 314 -41.69 -10.48 26.61
C SER A 314 -43.13 -10.21 26.14
N ASP A 315 -43.31 -9.23 25.25
CA ASP A 315 -44.62 -8.88 24.69
C ASP A 315 -45.22 -10.09 23.93
N LYS A 316 -44.45 -10.77 23.09
CA LYS A 316 -44.90 -12.00 22.39
C LYS A 316 -45.32 -13.11 23.35
N LYS A 317 -44.57 -13.33 24.44
CA LYS A 317 -44.90 -14.33 25.46
C LYS A 317 -46.22 -13.96 26.20
N ALA A 318 -46.33 -12.69 26.60
CA ALA A 318 -47.54 -12.18 27.26
C ALA A 318 -48.77 -12.33 26.37
N ASP A 319 -48.69 -12.01 25.07
CA ASP A 319 -49.79 -12.16 24.12
C ASP A 319 -50.17 -13.64 23.93
N ALA A 320 -49.20 -14.54 23.82
CA ALA A 320 -49.45 -15.98 23.71
C ALA A 320 -50.16 -16.55 25.00
N GLU A 321 -49.76 -16.05 26.17
CA GLU A 321 -50.37 -16.44 27.42
C GLU A 321 -51.77 -15.84 27.60
N ARG A 322 -51.99 -14.57 27.22
CA ARG A 322 -53.35 -13.95 27.22
C ARG A 322 -54.30 -14.74 26.33
N ALA A 323 -53.83 -15.15 25.15
CA ALA A 323 -54.64 -15.97 24.24
C ALA A 323 -55.03 -17.35 24.89
N LYS A 324 -54.12 -18.00 25.64
CA LYS A 324 -54.38 -19.24 26.33
C LYS A 324 -55.35 -19.09 27.56
N ASN A 325 -55.18 -17.97 28.28
CA ASN A 325 -55.85 -17.74 29.57
C ASN A 325 -57.14 -16.90 29.46
N LYS A 326 -57.74 -16.79 28.25
CA LYS A 326 -59.00 -16.08 28.00
C LYS A 326 -58.98 -14.61 28.50
N GLY A 327 -57.87 -13.92 28.37
CA GLY A 327 -57.75 -12.47 28.67
C GLY A 327 -57.53 -12.14 30.16
N LYS A 328 -57.10 -13.08 30.99
CA LYS A 328 -56.70 -12.75 32.38
C LYS A 328 -55.42 -11.90 32.38
N ASP A 329 -55.33 -11.00 33.36
CA ASP A 329 -54.15 -10.17 33.57
C ASP A 329 -52.90 -11.05 33.80
N ILE A 330 -51.89 -10.82 33.00
CA ILE A 330 -50.60 -11.50 33.08
C ILE A 330 -49.58 -10.48 33.60
N LYS A 331 -48.78 -10.91 34.55
CA LYS A 331 -47.68 -10.11 35.08
C LYS A 331 -46.66 -9.87 33.97
N GLU A 332 -46.48 -8.61 33.61
CA GLU A 332 -45.51 -8.19 32.58
C GLU A 332 -44.09 -8.44 33.10
N ASP A 333 -43.24 -9.04 32.26
CA ASP A 333 -41.81 -9.16 32.53
C ASP A 333 -41.11 -7.83 32.17
N LEU A 334 -40.63 -7.13 33.17
CA LEU A 334 -40.00 -5.82 33.05
C LEU A 334 -38.46 -5.90 33.07
N THR A 335 -37.86 -7.09 32.97
CA THR A 335 -36.41 -7.29 33.05
C THR A 335 -35.64 -6.53 31.95
N TYR A 336 -36.29 -6.27 30.80
CA TYR A 336 -35.74 -5.46 29.73
C TYR A 336 -35.38 -4.02 30.18
N LYS A 337 -36.07 -3.48 31.21
CA LYS A 337 -35.82 -2.14 31.74
C LYS A 337 -34.41 -2.01 32.35
N GLU A 338 -33.85 -3.10 32.86
CA GLU A 338 -32.49 -3.08 33.37
C GLU A 338 -31.48 -2.77 32.23
N LYS A 339 -31.73 -3.30 31.03
CA LYS A 339 -30.87 -2.98 29.86
C LYS A 339 -31.02 -1.51 29.43
N PHE A 340 -32.19 -0.94 29.56
CA PHE A 340 -32.40 0.50 29.34
C PHE A 340 -31.66 1.35 30.38
N LYS A 341 -31.65 0.94 31.65
CA LYS A 341 -30.86 1.61 32.69
C LYS A 341 -29.36 1.50 32.42
N GLU A 342 -28.89 0.33 31.94
CA GLU A 342 -27.48 0.14 31.54
C GLU A 342 -27.08 1.00 30.32
N ALA A 343 -28.00 1.23 29.37
CA ALA A 343 -27.77 2.07 28.19
C ALA A 343 -27.61 3.55 28.55
N LEU A 344 -28.34 4.02 29.55
CA LEU A 344 -28.51 5.45 29.85
C LEU A 344 -27.18 6.21 30.07
N PRO A 345 -26.28 5.79 30.96
CA PRO A 345 -25.05 6.54 31.24
C PRO A 345 -24.15 6.65 30.01
N TYR A 346 -24.15 5.66 29.13
CA TYR A 346 -23.34 5.70 27.90
C TYR A 346 -23.93 6.67 26.87
N LEU A 347 -25.26 6.68 26.68
CA LEU A 347 -25.91 7.61 25.75
C LEU A 347 -25.87 9.06 26.27
N GLU A 348 -26.05 9.29 27.59
CA GLU A 348 -25.85 10.62 28.18
C GLU A 348 -24.41 11.10 28.00
N LYS A 349 -23.42 10.23 28.21
CA LYS A 349 -22.00 10.57 27.98
C LYS A 349 -21.70 10.82 26.50
N ALA A 350 -22.28 10.06 25.59
CA ALA A 350 -22.15 10.30 24.16
C ALA A 350 -22.77 11.67 23.76
N GLN A 351 -23.87 12.09 24.41
CA GLN A 351 -24.48 13.40 24.20
C GLN A 351 -23.59 14.55 24.66
N GLU A 352 -22.89 14.40 25.78
CA GLU A 352 -21.89 15.39 26.21
C GLU A 352 -20.81 15.62 25.15
N LEU A 353 -20.37 14.52 24.47
CA LEU A 353 -19.35 14.58 23.42
C LEU A 353 -19.91 15.08 22.08
N ARG A 354 -21.22 14.87 21.82
CA ARG A 354 -21.92 15.21 20.58
C ARG A 354 -23.26 15.89 20.88
N PRO A 355 -23.25 17.12 21.41
CA PRO A 355 -24.43 17.76 21.95
C PRO A 355 -25.56 18.02 20.93
N ASP A 356 -25.22 18.13 19.65
CA ASP A 356 -26.17 18.46 18.57
C ASP A 356 -26.45 17.28 17.61
N ASP A 357 -26.11 16.05 18.03
CA ASP A 357 -26.44 14.84 17.27
C ASP A 357 -27.93 14.54 17.37
N LEU A 358 -28.63 14.74 16.24
CA LEU A 358 -30.09 14.57 16.16
C LEU A 358 -30.53 13.13 16.44
N ALA A 359 -29.79 12.15 15.92
CA ALA A 359 -30.13 10.73 16.10
C ALA A 359 -30.00 10.33 17.57
N LEU A 360 -28.96 10.80 18.24
CA LEU A 360 -28.72 10.55 19.66
C LEU A 360 -29.78 11.23 20.54
N LEU A 361 -30.15 12.48 20.24
CA LEU A 361 -31.23 13.17 20.97
C LEU A 361 -32.55 12.43 20.85
N GLN A 362 -32.89 11.93 19.66
CA GLN A 362 -34.12 11.14 19.46
C GLN A 362 -34.06 9.81 20.24
N GLN A 363 -32.93 9.12 20.25
CA GLN A 363 -32.74 7.87 21.01
C GLN A 363 -32.87 8.12 22.52
N LEU A 364 -32.22 9.15 23.05
CA LEU A 364 -32.31 9.54 24.45
C LEU A 364 -33.73 9.91 24.83
N GLY A 365 -34.44 10.68 24.00
CA GLY A 365 -35.84 11.02 24.25
C GLY A 365 -36.73 9.80 24.42
N LYS A 366 -36.56 8.80 23.54
CA LYS A 366 -37.29 7.50 23.63
C LYS A 366 -36.84 6.68 24.85
N LEU A 367 -35.57 6.65 25.17
CA LEU A 367 -35.03 5.92 26.32
C LEU A 367 -35.56 6.51 27.64
N TYR A 368 -35.53 7.84 27.79
CA TYR A 368 -36.10 8.52 28.94
C TYR A 368 -37.58 8.24 29.11
N ALA A 369 -38.36 8.25 28.02
CA ALA A 369 -39.79 7.90 28.07
C ALA A 369 -39.98 6.45 28.58
N ASN A 370 -39.23 5.48 28.09
CA ASN A 370 -39.30 4.09 28.55
C ASN A 370 -38.90 3.90 30.01
N LEU A 371 -38.07 4.80 30.55
CA LEU A 371 -37.64 4.80 31.95
C LEU A 371 -38.51 5.70 32.84
N ASN A 372 -39.64 6.24 32.32
CA ASN A 372 -40.54 7.18 33.00
C ASN A 372 -39.86 8.50 33.43
N MET A 373 -38.80 8.93 32.77
CA MET A 373 -38.09 10.19 33.02
C MET A 373 -38.68 11.30 32.14
N VAL A 374 -39.94 11.69 32.44
CA VAL A 374 -40.77 12.52 31.55
C VAL A 374 -40.15 13.86 31.22
N ASP A 375 -39.58 14.57 32.20
CA ASP A 375 -38.97 15.90 31.98
C ASP A 375 -37.74 15.82 31.07
N LYS A 376 -36.88 14.81 31.29
CA LYS A 376 -35.70 14.58 30.42
C LYS A 376 -36.10 14.20 29.00
N SER A 377 -37.15 13.39 28.86
CA SER A 377 -37.67 13.00 27.55
C SER A 377 -38.17 14.23 26.78
N LYS A 378 -38.96 15.08 27.44
CA LYS A 378 -39.51 16.32 26.86
C LYS A 378 -38.36 17.25 26.42
N ALA A 379 -37.40 17.49 27.31
CA ALA A 379 -36.25 18.35 27.01
C ALA A 379 -35.41 17.83 25.82
N ALA A 380 -35.22 16.51 25.70
CA ALA A 380 -34.47 15.90 24.58
C ALA A 380 -35.21 16.10 23.25
N PHE A 381 -36.54 15.90 23.22
CA PHE A 381 -37.35 16.13 22.01
C PHE A 381 -37.47 17.61 21.64
N GLU A 382 -37.62 18.52 22.60
CA GLU A 382 -37.63 19.98 22.36
C GLU A 382 -36.29 20.44 21.73
N ARG A 383 -35.16 19.92 22.22
CA ARG A 383 -33.84 20.21 21.64
C ARG A 383 -33.72 19.65 20.22
N TYR A 384 -34.18 18.42 19.99
CA TYR A 384 -34.25 17.80 18.67
C TYR A 384 -35.05 18.67 17.69
N ASP A 385 -36.25 19.09 18.06
CA ASP A 385 -37.14 19.90 17.23
C ASP A 385 -36.53 21.27 16.92
N LYS A 386 -35.89 21.91 17.91
CA LYS A 386 -35.19 23.19 17.72
C LYS A 386 -34.06 23.07 16.70
N LEU A 387 -33.22 22.04 16.80
CA LEU A 387 -32.08 21.82 15.87
C LEU A 387 -32.56 21.42 14.47
N THR A 388 -33.68 20.71 14.36
CA THR A 388 -34.27 20.34 13.06
C THR A 388 -34.86 21.54 12.33
N LYS A 389 -35.44 22.50 13.06
CA LYS A 389 -36.02 23.73 12.48
C LYS A 389 -34.97 24.78 12.11
N SER A 390 -33.76 24.67 12.62
CA SER A 390 -32.64 25.60 12.35
C SER A 390 -31.74 25.19 11.18
N LYS A 391 -32.00 24.05 10.60
CA LYS A 391 -31.40 23.54 9.36
C LYS A 391 -32.33 23.74 8.17
#